data_72c487e85f408740fab777221aa81c88
#
_entry.id   72c487e85f408740fab777221aa81c88
#
_cell.length_a   1.000
_cell.length_b   1.000
_cell.length_c   1.000
_cell.angle_alpha   90.00
_cell.angle_beta   90.00
_cell.angle_gamma   90.00
#
_symmetry.space_group_name_H-M   'P 1'
#
loop_
_entity.id
_entity.type
_entity.pdbx_description
1 polymer ?
#
loop_
_entity_poly.entity_id
_entity_poly.type
_entity_poly.pdbx_seq_one_letter_code
_entity_poly.pdbx_strand_id
1 'polypeptide(L)'
;DTQTENVIDFFDPLPSSSYAVFDSGYKYMFDRFNNEFRYIPLNGDIAGLMARTSINQFSWFSPAGASRGAINGAVKLAFNPSQSQRDLLYPKRINPVVFQPGSGIILFGDKTGLGVQSAFDRINVRRLFLTVEATIERAARAQLFEFNDVITRSNFLNIVEPFLRDVKAKRGITDFVVVCDETNNTPDIIDSNPVSYTHLTLP
;
A
#
# COMPACT_ATOMS: atom_id res chain seq x y z
N ASP A 1 9.73 6.27 -28.08
CA ASP A 1 10.13 7.53 -27.39
C ASP A 1 11.19 7.22 -26.33
N THR A 2 12.40 7.70 -26.56
CA THR A 2 13.62 7.36 -25.81
C THR A 2 13.47 7.56 -24.28
N GLN A 3 12.71 8.57 -23.83
CA GLN A 3 12.53 8.80 -22.38
C GLN A 3 11.67 7.72 -21.74
N THR A 4 10.59 7.30 -22.39
CA THR A 4 9.71 6.24 -21.92
C THR A 4 10.45 4.90 -21.86
N GLU A 5 11.21 4.59 -22.90
CA GLU A 5 12.04 3.38 -23.00
C GLU A 5 13.10 3.35 -21.89
N ASN A 6 13.83 4.46 -21.68
CA ASN A 6 14.83 4.55 -20.63
C ASN A 6 14.24 4.31 -19.23
N VAL A 7 13.02 4.81 -18.95
CA VAL A 7 12.35 4.58 -17.67
C VAL A 7 11.93 3.11 -17.53
N ILE A 8 11.42 2.50 -18.60
CA ILE A 8 11.07 1.07 -18.62
C ILE A 8 12.30 0.21 -18.40
N ASP A 9 13.38 0.45 -19.17
CA ASP A 9 14.62 -0.32 -19.11
C ASP A 9 15.29 -0.24 -17.72
N PHE A 10 15.12 0.89 -17.03
CA PHE A 10 15.60 1.04 -15.65
C PHE A 10 14.84 0.16 -14.64
N PHE A 11 13.52 0.06 -14.76
CA PHE A 11 12.70 -0.66 -13.79
C PHE A 11 12.44 -2.13 -14.15
N ASP A 12 12.51 -2.51 -15.43
CA ASP A 12 12.19 -3.88 -15.89
C ASP A 12 13.09 -4.97 -15.24
N PRO A 13 14.41 -4.75 -15.02
CA PRO A 13 15.28 -5.72 -14.35
C PRO A 13 15.03 -5.89 -12.86
N LEU A 14 14.28 -4.96 -12.23
CA LEU A 14 14.07 -5.01 -10.80
C LEU A 14 13.16 -6.17 -10.39
N PRO A 15 13.45 -6.83 -9.25
CA PRO A 15 12.66 -7.96 -8.80
C PRO A 15 11.21 -7.58 -8.55
N SER A 16 10.31 -8.51 -8.85
CA SER A 16 8.88 -8.38 -8.57
C SER A 16 8.62 -8.35 -7.07
N SER A 17 8.00 -7.27 -6.58
CA SER A 17 7.66 -7.12 -5.17
C SER A 17 6.44 -6.23 -4.97
N SER A 18 5.47 -6.69 -4.17
CA SER A 18 4.34 -5.87 -3.76
C SER A 18 4.69 -4.83 -2.68
N TYR A 19 5.89 -4.88 -2.13
CA TYR A 19 6.40 -3.92 -1.13
C TYR A 19 7.17 -2.75 -1.75
N ALA A 20 7.42 -2.77 -3.06
CA ALA A 20 8.05 -1.70 -3.81
C ALA A 20 7.01 -0.89 -4.59
N VAL A 21 7.33 0.38 -4.85
CA VAL A 21 6.53 1.28 -5.69
C VAL A 21 7.48 2.03 -6.60
N PHE A 22 7.21 2.01 -7.91
CA PHE A 22 8.02 2.67 -8.93
C PHE A 22 7.30 3.90 -9.46
N ASP A 23 8.02 4.97 -9.68
CA ASP A 23 7.51 6.23 -10.23
C ASP A 23 8.24 6.65 -11.51
N SER A 24 7.71 7.67 -12.20
CA SER A 24 8.22 8.08 -13.52
C SER A 24 9.37 9.08 -13.49
N GLY A 25 10.02 9.33 -12.33
CA GLY A 25 11.27 10.06 -12.36
C GLY A 25 11.46 11.23 -11.41
N TYR A 26 11.64 12.47 -11.93
CA TYR A 26 12.17 13.61 -11.18
C TYR A 26 11.28 14.85 -11.31
N LYS A 27 11.18 15.63 -10.23
CA LYS A 27 10.62 16.98 -10.23
C LYS A 27 11.73 18.03 -10.19
N TYR A 28 11.49 19.19 -10.77
CA TYR A 28 12.34 20.39 -10.65
C TYR A 28 11.77 21.28 -9.58
N MET A 29 12.57 21.59 -8.56
CA MET A 29 12.17 22.43 -7.43
C MET A 29 13.31 23.27 -6.90
N PHE A 30 12.97 24.30 -6.12
CA PHE A 30 13.93 25.15 -5.45
C PHE A 30 14.46 24.48 -4.17
N ASP A 31 15.76 24.30 -4.09
CA ASP A 31 16.46 23.81 -2.90
C ASP A 31 16.84 25.02 -2.02
N ARG A 32 16.14 25.17 -0.90
CA ARG A 32 16.33 26.28 0.02
C ARG A 32 17.70 26.27 0.72
N PHE A 33 18.31 25.09 0.88
CA PHE A 33 19.58 24.95 1.60
C PHE A 33 20.75 25.40 0.72
N ASN A 34 20.73 25.07 -0.56
CA ASN A 34 21.77 25.42 -1.50
C ASN A 34 21.42 26.67 -2.33
N ASN A 35 20.24 27.25 -2.15
CA ASN A 35 19.75 28.43 -2.86
C ASN A 35 19.79 28.26 -4.39
N GLU A 36 19.41 27.09 -4.89
CA GLU A 36 19.42 26.76 -6.32
C GLU A 36 18.23 25.89 -6.72
N PHE A 37 17.90 25.89 -7.99
CA PHE A 37 16.95 24.96 -8.55
C PHE A 37 17.63 23.66 -8.99
N ARG A 38 17.06 22.54 -8.60
CA ARG A 38 17.58 21.21 -8.99
C ARG A 38 16.49 20.20 -9.27
N TYR A 39 16.88 19.13 -9.96
CA TYR A 39 16.02 17.96 -10.11
C TYR A 39 16.16 17.05 -8.89
N ILE A 40 15.01 16.64 -8.33
CA ILE A 40 14.94 15.78 -7.15
C ILE A 40 14.05 14.58 -7.49
N PRO A 41 14.43 13.35 -7.09
CA PRO A 41 13.62 12.15 -7.31
C PRO A 41 12.25 12.27 -6.66
N LEU A 42 11.22 11.72 -7.31
CA LEU A 42 9.82 11.75 -6.84
C LEU A 42 9.50 10.71 -5.74
N ASN A 43 10.37 9.73 -5.52
CA ASN A 43 10.14 8.66 -4.55
C ASN A 43 9.83 9.17 -3.13
N GLY A 44 10.53 10.22 -2.68
CA GLY A 44 10.26 10.88 -1.40
C GLY A 44 8.89 11.54 -1.34
N ASP A 45 8.45 12.15 -2.45
CA ASP A 45 7.11 12.74 -2.54
C ASP A 45 6.02 11.67 -2.49
N ILE A 46 6.21 10.55 -3.19
CA ILE A 46 5.25 9.44 -3.19
C ILE A 46 5.14 8.81 -1.80
N ALA A 47 6.26 8.63 -1.10
CA ALA A 47 6.24 8.21 0.30
C ALA A 47 5.49 9.24 1.18
N GLY A 48 5.71 10.53 0.96
CA GLY A 48 4.99 11.62 1.61
C GLY A 48 3.48 11.63 1.31
N LEU A 49 3.08 11.32 0.07
CA LEU A 49 1.67 11.15 -0.31
C LEU A 49 1.00 9.98 0.44
N MET A 50 1.70 8.86 0.55
CA MET A 50 1.21 7.70 1.30
C MET A 50 1.05 8.02 2.79
N ALA A 51 2.03 8.70 3.40
CA ALA A 51 1.97 9.13 4.80
C ALA A 51 0.81 10.12 5.03
N ARG A 52 0.69 11.15 4.18
CA ARG A 52 -0.39 12.14 4.24
C ARG A 52 -1.77 11.49 4.09
N THR A 53 -1.90 10.51 3.20
CA THR A 53 -3.15 9.76 3.04
C THR A 53 -3.49 8.95 4.29
N SER A 54 -2.51 8.35 4.96
CA SER A 54 -2.73 7.64 6.23
C SER A 54 -3.16 8.56 7.37
N ILE A 55 -2.62 9.78 7.41
CA ILE A 55 -2.93 10.77 8.47
C ILE A 55 -4.31 11.38 8.27
N ASN A 56 -4.63 11.80 7.04
CA ASN A 56 -5.86 12.53 6.75
C ASN A 56 -7.07 11.63 6.52
N GLN A 57 -6.82 10.36 6.14
CA GLN A 57 -7.85 9.35 5.89
C GLN A 57 -7.43 8.01 6.50
N PHE A 58 -7.22 6.99 5.66
CA PHE A 58 -6.77 5.67 6.09
C PHE A 58 -5.72 5.12 5.12
N SER A 59 -4.89 4.19 5.59
CA SER A 59 -3.81 3.59 4.80
C SER A 59 -4.29 2.87 3.53
N TRP A 60 -5.52 2.39 3.51
CA TRP A 60 -6.14 1.69 2.38
C TRP A 60 -6.81 2.59 1.35
N PHE A 61 -6.70 3.91 1.48
CA PHE A 61 -7.08 4.79 0.39
C PHE A 61 -5.91 4.96 -0.58
N SER A 62 -6.22 5.00 -1.87
CA SER A 62 -5.21 5.25 -2.90
C SER A 62 -4.56 6.62 -2.69
N PRO A 63 -3.22 6.73 -2.71
CA PRO A 63 -2.53 8.01 -2.63
C PRO A 63 -2.57 8.80 -3.95
N ALA A 64 -3.09 8.21 -5.03
CA ALA A 64 -3.12 8.80 -6.36
C ALA A 64 -4.37 9.66 -6.62
N GLY A 65 -4.34 10.40 -7.73
CA GLY A 65 -5.44 11.19 -8.25
C GLY A 65 -5.47 12.65 -7.78
N ALA A 66 -6.37 13.43 -8.34
CA ALA A 66 -6.43 14.89 -8.15
C ALA A 66 -6.68 15.31 -6.69
N SER A 67 -7.42 14.50 -5.93
CA SER A 67 -7.77 14.84 -4.55
C SER A 67 -6.66 14.54 -3.52
N ARG A 68 -5.83 13.54 -3.75
CA ARG A 68 -4.81 13.07 -2.80
C ARG A 68 -3.40 13.07 -3.36
N GLY A 69 -3.25 12.86 -4.66
CA GLY A 69 -1.98 12.68 -5.35
C GLY A 69 -1.22 13.95 -5.69
N ALA A 70 -1.62 15.12 -5.19
CA ALA A 70 -0.96 16.39 -5.49
C ALA A 70 0.46 16.43 -4.88
N ILE A 71 1.45 16.68 -5.74
CA ILE A 71 2.87 16.84 -5.39
C ILE A 71 3.17 18.32 -5.23
N ASN A 72 3.57 18.69 -4.03
CA ASN A 72 3.83 20.08 -3.69
C ASN A 72 5.27 20.50 -4.02
N GLY A 73 5.45 21.81 -4.24
CA GLY A 73 6.79 22.41 -4.42
C GLY A 73 7.45 22.08 -5.76
N ALA A 74 6.79 21.38 -6.66
CA ALA A 74 7.31 21.12 -7.99
C ALA A 74 6.99 22.24 -8.97
N VAL A 75 8.00 22.77 -9.65
CA VAL A 75 7.84 23.77 -10.71
C VAL A 75 7.49 23.09 -12.04
N LYS A 76 8.18 22.02 -12.34
CA LYS A 76 7.97 21.16 -13.52
C LYS A 76 8.45 19.73 -13.28
N LEU A 77 8.05 18.82 -14.14
CA LEU A 77 8.59 17.46 -14.20
C LEU A 77 9.77 17.40 -15.19
N ALA A 78 10.72 16.52 -14.92
CA ALA A 78 11.76 16.17 -15.90
C ALA A 78 11.16 15.42 -17.10
N PHE A 79 10.18 14.57 -16.83
CA PHE A 79 9.42 13.81 -17.79
C PHE A 79 7.93 13.91 -17.46
N ASN A 80 7.14 14.46 -18.39
CA ASN A 80 5.68 14.55 -18.26
C ASN A 80 5.04 13.64 -19.32
N PRO A 81 4.69 12.38 -18.98
CA PRO A 81 4.24 11.41 -19.96
C PRO A 81 2.87 11.77 -20.53
N SER A 82 2.77 11.72 -21.86
CA SER A 82 1.51 11.78 -22.61
C SER A 82 0.62 10.58 -22.30
N GLN A 83 -0.62 10.58 -22.79
CA GLN A 83 -1.52 9.45 -22.59
C GLN A 83 -0.93 8.15 -23.16
N SER A 84 -0.45 8.17 -24.39
CA SER A 84 0.15 6.99 -25.02
C SER A 84 1.38 6.46 -24.27
N GLN A 85 2.20 7.35 -23.71
CA GLN A 85 3.35 6.98 -22.88
C GLN A 85 2.91 6.37 -21.54
N ARG A 86 1.86 6.89 -20.91
CA ARG A 86 1.29 6.29 -19.69
C ARG A 86 0.74 4.89 -19.94
N ASP A 87 0.13 4.67 -21.10
CA ASP A 87 -0.39 3.37 -21.52
C ASP A 87 0.71 2.33 -21.71
N LEU A 88 1.97 2.76 -21.95
CA LEU A 88 3.15 1.91 -21.97
C LEU A 88 3.77 1.71 -20.57
N LEU A 89 3.84 2.75 -19.75
CA LEU A 89 4.45 2.72 -18.41
C LEU A 89 3.63 1.90 -17.41
N TYR A 90 2.31 2.10 -17.39
CA TYR A 90 1.45 1.54 -16.36
C TYR A 90 1.38 0.00 -16.35
N PRO A 91 1.34 -0.71 -17.49
CA PRO A 91 1.48 -2.17 -17.49
C PRO A 91 2.83 -2.67 -16.98
N LYS A 92 3.88 -1.86 -17.09
CA LYS A 92 5.24 -2.14 -16.59
C LYS A 92 5.43 -1.79 -15.11
N ARG A 93 4.36 -1.62 -14.33
CA ARG A 93 4.36 -1.36 -12.88
C ARG A 93 4.86 0.04 -12.50
N ILE A 94 5.00 0.95 -13.45
CA ILE A 94 5.51 2.30 -13.23
C ILE A 94 4.33 3.23 -13.06
N ASN A 95 4.29 3.96 -11.95
CA ASN A 95 3.23 4.93 -11.66
C ASN A 95 3.60 6.27 -12.28
N PRO A 96 2.89 6.73 -13.32
CA PRO A 96 3.19 8.00 -13.94
C PRO A 96 2.84 9.16 -13.00
N VAL A 97 3.74 10.14 -12.95
CA VAL A 97 3.48 11.44 -12.36
C VAL A 97 3.28 12.42 -13.51
N VAL A 98 2.18 13.15 -13.50
CA VAL A 98 1.76 13.98 -14.63
C VAL A 98 1.39 15.38 -14.19
N PHE A 99 1.55 16.35 -15.09
CA PHE A 99 0.94 17.67 -14.94
C PHE A 99 -0.49 17.61 -15.50
N GLN A 100 -1.47 17.90 -14.67
CA GLN A 100 -2.87 18.00 -15.04
C GLN A 100 -3.36 19.45 -14.87
N PRO A 101 -3.87 20.07 -15.93
CA PRO A 101 -4.47 21.40 -15.84
C PRO A 101 -5.56 21.45 -14.76
N GLY A 102 -5.50 22.45 -13.89
CA GLY A 102 -6.42 22.61 -12.76
C GLY A 102 -6.07 21.85 -11.49
N SER A 103 -5.29 20.77 -11.57
CA SER A 103 -4.88 19.98 -10.39
C SER A 103 -3.37 20.05 -10.11
N GLY A 104 -2.58 20.61 -11.05
CA GLY A 104 -1.13 20.68 -10.93
C GLY A 104 -0.42 19.33 -11.21
N ILE A 105 0.70 19.12 -10.56
CA ILE A 105 1.46 17.88 -10.69
C ILE A 105 0.89 16.84 -9.73
N ILE A 106 0.48 15.69 -10.26
CA ILE A 106 -0.18 14.63 -9.50
C ILE A 106 0.40 13.25 -9.80
N LEU A 107 0.36 12.38 -8.81
CA LEU A 107 0.54 10.95 -8.98
C LEU A 107 -0.69 10.37 -9.68
N PHE A 108 -0.50 9.73 -10.84
CA PHE A 108 -1.57 9.21 -11.69
C PHE A 108 -1.50 7.68 -11.83
N GLY A 109 -1.01 6.99 -10.83
CA GLY A 109 -0.91 5.53 -10.79
C GLY A 109 -0.96 5.02 -9.36
N ASP A 110 -1.40 3.77 -9.20
CA ASP A 110 -1.66 3.11 -7.93
C ASP A 110 -1.18 1.65 -7.95
N LYS A 111 -0.07 1.39 -8.63
CA LYS A 111 0.51 0.05 -8.72
C LYS A 111 1.70 -0.15 -7.80
N THR A 112 1.79 -1.36 -7.23
CA THR A 112 3.02 -1.85 -6.61
C THR A 112 3.98 -2.37 -7.68
N GLY A 113 5.21 -2.68 -7.29
CA GLY A 113 6.21 -3.32 -8.15
C GLY A 113 5.96 -4.81 -8.43
N LEU A 114 4.76 -5.33 -8.13
CA LEU A 114 4.40 -6.73 -8.36
C LEU A 114 4.20 -6.99 -9.86
N GLY A 115 4.94 -7.96 -10.41
CA GLY A 115 4.91 -8.30 -11.83
C GLY A 115 3.81 -9.27 -12.25
N VAL A 116 3.07 -9.84 -11.30
CA VAL A 116 1.95 -10.75 -11.56
C VAL A 116 0.64 -10.09 -11.18
N GLN A 117 -0.43 -10.43 -11.90
CA GLN A 117 -1.75 -9.91 -11.60
C GLN A 117 -2.27 -10.53 -10.28
N SER A 118 -2.50 -9.68 -9.30
CA SER A 118 -2.99 -10.05 -7.97
C SER A 118 -3.68 -8.85 -7.32
N ALA A 119 -4.47 -9.07 -6.27
CA ALA A 119 -5.00 -7.98 -5.44
C ALA A 119 -3.87 -7.10 -4.87
N PHE A 120 -2.69 -7.67 -4.63
CA PHE A 120 -1.51 -6.98 -4.11
C PHE A 120 -0.73 -6.17 -5.16
N ASP A 121 -1.17 -6.14 -6.42
CA ASP A 121 -0.61 -5.25 -7.43
C ASP A 121 -1.04 -3.78 -7.23
N ARG A 122 -1.94 -3.52 -6.26
CA ARG A 122 -2.42 -2.18 -5.89
C ARG A 122 -1.83 -1.70 -4.59
N ILE A 123 -1.39 -0.43 -4.56
CA ILE A 123 -0.79 0.20 -3.37
C ILE A 123 -1.78 0.21 -2.20
N ASN A 124 -3.02 0.58 -2.45
CA ASN A 124 -4.06 0.66 -1.43
C ASN A 124 -4.33 -0.70 -0.77
N VAL A 125 -4.42 -1.77 -1.55
CA VAL A 125 -4.67 -3.13 -1.03
C VAL A 125 -3.46 -3.62 -0.22
N ARG A 126 -2.22 -3.46 -0.72
CA ARG A 126 -1.03 -3.84 0.03
C ARG A 126 -0.94 -3.11 1.37
N ARG A 127 -1.24 -1.81 1.38
CA ARG A 127 -1.23 -1.00 2.60
C ARG A 127 -2.35 -1.35 3.58
N LEU A 128 -3.52 -1.76 3.06
CA LEU A 128 -4.59 -2.34 3.89
C LEU A 128 -4.06 -3.56 4.65
N PHE A 129 -3.50 -4.53 3.91
CA PHE A 129 -3.02 -5.78 4.53
C PHE A 129 -1.90 -5.53 5.53
N LEU A 130 -0.95 -4.65 5.25
CA LEU A 130 0.09 -4.26 6.22
C LEU A 130 -0.50 -3.70 7.53
N THR A 131 -1.58 -2.92 7.43
CA THR A 131 -2.26 -2.37 8.62
C THR A 131 -3.02 -3.46 9.39
N VAL A 132 -3.69 -4.36 8.67
CA VAL A 132 -4.42 -5.49 9.26
C VAL A 132 -3.44 -6.45 9.94
N GLU A 133 -2.39 -6.86 9.24
CA GLU A 133 -1.33 -7.75 9.74
C GLU A 133 -0.70 -7.20 11.03
N ALA A 134 -0.27 -5.93 11.02
CA ALA A 134 0.35 -5.30 12.20
C ALA A 134 -0.60 -5.20 13.40
N THR A 135 -1.90 -5.03 13.18
CA THR A 135 -2.88 -4.94 14.25
C THR A 135 -3.20 -6.32 14.82
N ILE A 136 -3.39 -7.31 13.96
CA ILE A 136 -3.64 -8.70 14.39
C ILE A 136 -2.40 -9.27 15.09
N GLU A 137 -1.19 -9.03 14.57
CA GLU A 137 0.05 -9.43 15.22
C GLU A 137 0.16 -8.87 16.64
N ARG A 138 -0.22 -7.59 16.83
CA ARG A 138 -0.22 -6.97 18.16
C ARG A 138 -1.23 -7.63 19.11
N ALA A 139 -2.42 -7.98 18.60
CA ALA A 139 -3.43 -8.71 19.37
C ALA A 139 -2.95 -10.12 19.72
N ALA A 140 -2.32 -10.81 18.76
CA ALA A 140 -1.76 -12.14 18.96
C ALA A 140 -0.60 -12.16 19.96
N ARG A 141 0.25 -11.13 19.98
CA ARG A 141 1.34 -11.00 20.98
C ARG A 141 0.84 -10.96 22.42
N ALA A 142 -0.35 -10.42 22.65
CA ALA A 142 -0.95 -10.39 23.99
C ALA A 142 -1.40 -11.77 24.48
N GLN A 143 -1.53 -12.74 23.57
CA GLN A 143 -1.90 -14.13 23.87
C GLN A 143 -0.69 -15.09 23.87
N LEU A 144 0.54 -14.57 23.73
CA LEU A 144 1.73 -15.40 23.81
C LEU A 144 1.87 -16.02 25.21
N PHE A 145 2.15 -17.32 25.22
CA PHE A 145 2.31 -18.14 26.44
C PHE A 145 1.01 -18.43 27.20
N GLU A 146 -0.17 -18.03 26.67
CA GLU A 146 -1.45 -18.44 27.21
C GLU A 146 -1.82 -19.86 26.73
N PHE A 147 -2.69 -20.52 27.48
CA PHE A 147 -3.21 -21.83 27.08
C PHE A 147 -4.11 -21.71 25.86
N ASN A 148 -4.08 -22.73 24.99
CA ASN A 148 -5.01 -22.83 23.88
C ASN A 148 -6.38 -23.35 24.34
N ASP A 149 -7.12 -22.52 25.03
CA ASP A 149 -8.46 -22.82 25.52
C ASP A 149 -9.53 -21.92 24.88
N VAL A 150 -10.79 -22.20 25.18
CA VAL A 150 -11.93 -21.45 24.65
C VAL A 150 -11.88 -19.99 25.10
N ILE A 151 -11.34 -19.70 26.28
CA ILE A 151 -11.28 -18.35 26.86
C ILE A 151 -10.26 -17.51 26.08
N THR A 152 -9.06 -18.04 25.85
CA THR A 152 -7.99 -17.38 25.09
C THR A 152 -8.43 -17.11 23.65
N ARG A 153 -9.04 -18.11 22.99
CA ARG A 153 -9.58 -17.95 21.63
C ARG A 153 -10.69 -16.89 21.57
N SER A 154 -11.60 -16.89 22.54
CA SER A 154 -12.66 -15.87 22.64
C SER A 154 -12.10 -14.47 22.88
N ASN A 155 -11.10 -14.33 23.74
CA ASN A 155 -10.43 -13.05 23.98
C ASN A 155 -9.77 -12.51 22.70
N PHE A 156 -9.12 -13.36 21.93
CA PHE A 156 -8.53 -12.98 20.64
C PHE A 156 -9.62 -12.50 19.65
N LEU A 157 -10.70 -13.27 19.49
CA LEU A 157 -11.82 -12.90 18.61
C LEU A 157 -12.45 -11.57 19.02
N ASN A 158 -12.63 -11.34 20.31
CA ASN A 158 -13.19 -10.09 20.86
C ASN A 158 -12.33 -8.84 20.56
N ILE A 159 -11.06 -9.01 20.20
CA ILE A 159 -10.18 -7.92 19.79
C ILE A 159 -10.19 -7.78 18.25
N VAL A 160 -10.10 -8.89 17.52
CA VAL A 160 -9.92 -8.88 16.07
C VAL A 160 -11.21 -8.55 15.31
N GLU A 161 -12.35 -9.13 15.72
CA GLU A 161 -13.61 -8.89 15.01
C GLU A 161 -14.08 -7.43 15.04
N PRO A 162 -14.08 -6.71 16.19
CA PRO A 162 -14.46 -5.30 16.21
C PRO A 162 -13.54 -4.44 15.33
N PHE A 163 -12.23 -4.75 15.32
CA PHE A 163 -11.28 -4.07 14.47
C PHE A 163 -11.61 -4.27 12.98
N LEU A 164 -11.86 -5.50 12.53
CA LEU A 164 -12.21 -5.77 11.13
C LEU A 164 -13.56 -5.17 10.74
N ARG A 165 -14.53 -5.12 11.67
CA ARG A 165 -15.80 -4.38 11.47
C ARG A 165 -15.57 -2.89 11.27
N ASP A 166 -14.65 -2.29 12.04
CA ASP A 166 -14.29 -0.89 11.87
C ASP A 166 -13.61 -0.63 10.51
N VAL A 167 -12.70 -1.51 10.09
CA VAL A 167 -12.08 -1.45 8.75
C VAL A 167 -13.14 -1.58 7.65
N LYS A 168 -14.13 -2.47 7.79
CA LYS A 168 -15.26 -2.62 6.87
C LYS A 168 -16.12 -1.35 6.83
N ALA A 169 -16.48 -0.79 7.98
CA ALA A 169 -17.24 0.46 8.06
C ALA A 169 -16.52 1.63 7.40
N LYS A 170 -15.19 1.64 7.42
CA LYS A 170 -14.31 2.63 6.80
C LYS A 170 -13.93 2.29 5.35
N ARG A 171 -14.64 1.38 4.69
CA ARG A 171 -14.47 0.96 3.29
C ARG A 171 -13.11 0.33 2.98
N GLY A 172 -12.45 -0.28 3.96
CA GLY A 172 -11.18 -0.98 3.74
C GLY A 172 -11.39 -2.35 3.12
N ILE A 173 -12.44 -3.06 3.56
CA ILE A 173 -12.81 -4.40 3.10
C ILE A 173 -14.30 -4.47 2.82
N THR A 174 -14.70 -5.35 1.91
CA THR A 174 -16.11 -5.59 1.58
C THR A 174 -16.73 -6.56 2.58
N ASP A 175 -16.01 -7.62 2.92
CA ASP A 175 -16.42 -8.60 3.92
C ASP A 175 -15.22 -9.28 4.59
N PHE A 176 -15.46 -9.96 5.70
CA PHE A 176 -14.45 -10.73 6.42
C PHE A 176 -15.05 -11.88 7.19
N VAL A 177 -14.25 -12.91 7.40
CA VAL A 177 -14.53 -14.04 8.29
C VAL A 177 -13.30 -14.27 9.14
N VAL A 178 -13.48 -14.46 10.44
CA VAL A 178 -12.41 -14.86 11.36
C VAL A 178 -12.79 -16.20 11.95
N VAL A 179 -11.91 -17.18 11.82
CA VAL A 179 -12.09 -18.52 12.37
C VAL A 179 -11.00 -18.75 13.42
N CYS A 180 -11.39 -18.95 14.66
CA CYS A 180 -10.53 -19.31 15.78
C CYS A 180 -11.31 -20.20 16.73
N ASP A 181 -11.68 -21.36 16.26
CA ASP A 181 -12.52 -22.34 16.94
C ASP A 181 -11.91 -23.76 16.86
N GLU A 182 -12.70 -24.77 17.17
CA GLU A 182 -12.24 -26.16 17.16
C GLU A 182 -11.91 -26.69 15.75
N THR A 183 -12.38 -26.01 14.70
CA THR A 183 -12.12 -26.46 13.30
C THR A 183 -10.66 -26.22 12.90
N ASN A 184 -10.03 -25.17 13.42
CA ASN A 184 -8.62 -24.86 13.18
C ASN A 184 -7.74 -25.01 14.44
N ASN A 185 -8.32 -25.38 15.59
CA ASN A 185 -7.63 -25.79 16.81
C ASN A 185 -8.06 -27.21 17.18
N THR A 186 -7.53 -28.19 16.43
CA THR A 186 -7.75 -29.61 16.69
C THR A 186 -7.07 -30.07 17.98
N PRO A 187 -7.44 -31.21 18.57
CA PRO A 187 -6.77 -31.73 19.77
C PRO A 187 -5.26 -31.78 19.66
N ASP A 188 -4.70 -32.18 18.51
CA ASP A 188 -3.25 -32.25 18.28
C ASP A 188 -2.58 -30.87 18.33
N ILE A 189 -3.28 -29.82 17.86
CA ILE A 189 -2.80 -28.42 17.94
C ILE A 189 -2.92 -27.91 19.37
N ILE A 190 -3.98 -28.24 20.07
CA ILE A 190 -4.20 -27.86 21.48
C ILE A 190 -3.10 -28.50 22.36
N ASP A 191 -2.79 -29.76 22.16
CA ASP A 191 -1.76 -30.49 22.90
C ASP A 191 -0.34 -29.92 22.65
N SER A 192 -0.10 -29.32 21.49
CA SER A 192 1.17 -28.63 21.17
C SER A 192 1.20 -27.16 21.62
N ASN A 193 0.14 -26.68 22.25
CA ASN A 193 -0.04 -25.32 22.81
C ASN A 193 -0.12 -24.10 21.83
N PRO A 194 0.09 -24.17 20.49
CA PRO A 194 -0.14 -23.00 19.67
C PRO A 194 -1.63 -22.73 19.47
N VAL A 195 -2.02 -21.44 19.53
CA VAL A 195 -3.35 -21.00 19.06
C VAL A 195 -3.30 -20.78 17.56
N SER A 196 -4.16 -21.46 16.81
CA SER A 196 -4.28 -21.28 15.37
C SER A 196 -5.51 -20.42 15.05
N TYR A 197 -5.33 -19.44 14.16
CA TYR A 197 -6.46 -18.66 13.63
C TYR A 197 -6.33 -18.49 12.11
N THR A 198 -7.47 -18.33 11.45
CA THR A 198 -7.55 -17.99 10.04
C THR A 198 -8.48 -16.81 9.86
N HIS A 199 -8.09 -15.86 9.03
CA HIS A 199 -8.99 -14.79 8.61
C HIS A 199 -9.02 -14.70 7.09
N LEU A 200 -10.19 -14.40 6.55
CA LEU A 200 -10.42 -14.10 5.16
C LEU A 200 -10.98 -12.68 5.06
N THR A 201 -10.32 -11.83 4.29
CA THR A 201 -10.77 -10.48 3.99
C THR A 201 -10.93 -10.32 2.49
N LEU A 202 -12.03 -9.70 2.08
CA LEU A 202 -12.32 -9.37 0.68
C LEU A 202 -12.15 -7.86 0.52
N PRO A 203 -11.15 -7.41 -0.26
CA PRO A 203 -10.90 -6.01 -0.54
C PRO A 203 -11.95 -5.36 -1.45
#